data_67b147edb26b08cbd091c7557f6408a6
#
_entry.id   67b147edb26b08cbd091c7557f6408a6
#
_cell.length_a   1.000
_cell.length_b   1.000
_cell.length_c   1.000
_cell.angle_alpha   90.00
_cell.angle_beta   90.00
_cell.angle_gamma   90.00
#
_symmetry.space_group_name_H-M   'P 1'
#
loop_
_entity.id
_entity.type
_entity.pdbx_description
1 polymer ?
#
loop_
_entity_poly.entity_id
_entity_poly.type
_entity_poly.pdbx_seq_one_letter_code
_entity_poly.pdbx_strand_id
1 'polypeptide(L)' 'NNLFRLQASICSNDEKAVRFIKWLKFEEEGIMKKFGPDGADYIRYAWVK' A
#
# COMPACT_ATOMS: atom_id res chain seq x y z
N ASN A 1 22.62 2.42 10.69
CA ASN A 1 21.26 2.88 10.69
C ASN A 1 20.29 1.72 10.86
N ASN A 2 19.42 1.85 11.84
CA ASN A 2 18.54 0.76 12.22
C ASN A 2 17.10 0.94 11.78
N LEU A 3 16.87 1.81 10.83
CA LEU A 3 15.52 2.00 10.34
C LEU A 3 15.04 0.77 9.59
N PHE A 4 13.89 0.32 9.99
CA PHE A 4 13.26 -0.81 9.36
C PHE A 4 12.02 -0.31 8.64
N ARG A 5 11.93 -0.62 7.36
CA ARG A 5 10.84 -0.12 6.53
C ARG A 5 10.22 -1.26 5.74
N LEU A 6 8.92 -1.38 5.87
CA LEU A 6 8.14 -2.32 5.07
C LEU A 6 7.30 -1.55 4.08
N GLN A 7 7.23 -2.04 2.87
CA GLN A 7 6.41 -1.43 1.83
C GLN A 7 5.45 -2.45 1.25
N ALA A 8 4.27 -1.99 0.89
CA ALA A 8 3.27 -2.84 0.28
C ALA A 8 2.52 -2.05 -0.78
N SER A 9 2.21 -2.71 -1.89
CA SER A 9 1.39 -2.11 -2.94
C SER A 9 0.10 -2.90 -3.02
N ILE A 10 -1.02 -2.20 -2.90
CA ILE A 10 -2.32 -2.85 -2.82
C ILE A 10 -3.25 -2.23 -3.86
N CYS A 11 -3.97 -3.10 -4.56
CA CYS A 11 -4.95 -2.63 -5.54
C CYS A 11 -6.02 -1.80 -4.83
N SER A 12 -6.32 -0.63 -5.37
CA SER A 12 -7.28 0.27 -4.75
C SER A 12 -8.69 -0.32 -4.70
N ASN A 13 -8.98 -1.30 -5.54
CA ASN A 13 -10.28 -1.96 -5.55
C ASN A 13 -10.39 -3.09 -4.54
N ASP A 14 -9.29 -3.43 -3.89
CA ASP A 14 -9.29 -4.52 -2.92
C ASP A 14 -9.56 -3.95 -1.53
N GLU A 15 -10.84 -3.79 -1.21
CA GLU A 15 -11.21 -3.17 0.06
C GLU A 15 -10.74 -3.96 1.27
N LYS A 16 -10.74 -5.28 1.17
CA LYS A 16 -10.32 -6.11 2.30
C LYS A 16 -8.84 -5.91 2.58
N ALA A 17 -8.02 -5.88 1.53
CA ALA A 17 -6.60 -5.68 1.69
C ALA A 17 -6.31 -4.28 2.22
N VAL A 18 -7.04 -3.27 1.74
CA VAL A 18 -6.88 -1.91 2.21
C VAL A 18 -7.20 -1.81 3.71
N ARG A 19 -8.28 -2.44 4.12
CA ARG A 19 -8.63 -2.46 5.54
C ARG A 19 -7.56 -3.14 6.37
N PHE A 20 -7.07 -4.26 5.89
CA PHE A 20 -6.06 -5.03 6.61
C PHE A 20 -4.78 -4.23 6.77
N ILE A 21 -4.34 -3.58 5.70
CA ILE A 21 -3.09 -2.82 5.74
C ILE A 21 -3.21 -1.62 6.68
N LYS A 22 -4.39 -1.00 6.71
CA LYS A 22 -4.62 0.11 7.64
C LYS A 22 -4.69 -0.38 9.07
N TRP A 23 -5.24 -1.57 9.27
CA TRP A 23 -5.28 -2.16 10.60
C TRP A 23 -3.87 -2.42 11.13
N LEU A 24 -2.94 -2.75 10.24
CA LEU A 24 -1.55 -2.95 10.60
C LEU A 24 -0.81 -1.64 10.82
N LYS A 25 -1.51 -0.51 10.69
CA LYS A 25 -0.96 0.83 10.91
C LYS A 25 0.06 1.25 9.86
N PHE A 26 -0.07 0.73 8.67
CA PHE A 26 0.69 1.23 7.54
C PHE A 26 0.13 2.58 7.14
N GLU A 27 1.01 3.42 6.59
CA GLU A 27 0.62 4.74 6.12
C GLU A 27 0.57 4.76 4.60
N GLU A 28 -0.41 5.46 4.06
CA GLU A 28 -0.53 5.62 2.63
C GLU A 28 0.52 6.62 2.14
N GLU A 29 1.33 6.19 1.17
CA GLU A 29 2.37 7.05 0.63
C GLU A 29 1.98 7.69 -0.70
N GLY A 30 1.05 7.09 -1.43
CA GLY A 30 0.61 7.64 -2.68
C GLY A 30 -0.10 6.62 -3.53
N ILE A 31 -0.68 7.09 -4.61
CA ILE A 31 -1.43 6.26 -5.52
C ILE A 31 -0.65 6.10 -6.82
N MET A 32 -0.46 4.85 -7.23
CA MET A 32 0.21 4.54 -8.50
C MET A 32 -0.87 4.22 -9.52
N LYS A 33 -1.17 5.18 -10.37
CA LYS A 33 -2.23 5.02 -11.35
C LYS A 33 -1.85 4.08 -12.47
N LYS A 34 -2.80 3.22 -12.86
CA LYS A 34 -2.62 2.29 -13.97
C LYS A 34 -1.36 1.43 -13.83
N PHE A 35 -1.01 1.12 -12.62
CA PHE A 35 0.19 0.34 -12.36
C PHE A 35 -0.02 -1.15 -12.62
N GLY A 36 -1.23 -1.65 -12.41
CA GLY A 36 -1.53 -3.06 -12.61
C GLY A 36 -1.68 -3.42 -14.08
N PRO A 37 -1.59 -4.71 -14.40
CA PRO A 37 -1.67 -5.17 -15.79
C PRO A 37 -3.02 -4.89 -16.45
N ASP A 38 -4.06 -4.71 -15.66
CA ASP A 38 -5.39 -4.38 -16.14
C ASP A 38 -5.68 -2.89 -16.08
N GLY A 39 -4.67 -2.08 -15.80
CA GLY A 39 -4.83 -0.64 -15.68
C GLY A 39 -5.40 -0.18 -14.36
N ALA A 40 -5.49 -1.07 -13.39
CA ALA A 40 -6.02 -0.69 -12.08
C ALA A 40 -5.02 0.17 -11.31
N ASP A 41 -5.55 1.04 -10.48
CA ASP A 41 -4.71 1.86 -9.62
C ASP A 41 -4.27 1.06 -8.41
N TYR A 42 -3.04 1.29 -8.00
CA TYR A 42 -2.51 0.68 -6.78
C TYR A 42 -2.16 1.78 -5.79
N ILE A 43 -2.29 1.48 -4.51
CA ILE A 43 -1.93 2.39 -3.44
C ILE A 43 -0.68 1.85 -2.77
N ARG A 44 0.30 2.71 -2.62
CA ARG A 44 1.53 2.32 -1.91
C ARG A 44 1.39 2.67 -0.45
N TYR A 45 1.67 1.69 0.38
CA TYR A 45 1.68 1.84 1.83
C TYR A 45 3.07 1.54 2.36
N ALA A 46 3.40 2.17 3.46
CA ALA A 46 4.67 1.92 4.12
C ALA A 46 4.48 1.92 5.63
N TRP A 47 5.29 1.11 6.28
CA TRP A 47 5.37 1.08 7.73
C TRP A 47 6.83 1.26 8.10
N VAL A 48 7.10 2.23 8.95
CA VAL A 48 8.46 2.56 9.37
C VAL A 48 8.51 2.45 10.89
N LYS A 49 9.50 1.72 11.33
CA LYS A 49 9.73 1.58 12.76
C LYS A 49 10.66 2.68 13.26
#